data_f17a03870980626b3793386350fb7b8e
#
_entry.id   f17a03870980626b3793386350fb7b8e
#
_cell.length_a   1.000
_cell.length_b   1.000
_cell.length_c   1.000
_cell.angle_alpha   90.00
_cell.angle_beta   90.00
_cell.angle_gamma   90.00
#
_symmetry.space_group_name_H-M   'P 1'
#
loop_
_entity.id
_entity.type
_entity.pdbx_description
1 polymer ?
#
loop_
_entity_poly.entity_id
_entity_poly.type
_entity_poly.pdbx_seq_one_letter_code
_entity_poly.pdbx_strand_id
1 'polypeptide(L)'
;PDSALGPDAYAAYADALAETYAWRLERMGHDGQEAAPTTTTHLSVVDREGNLVALTQTLLSMFGCRVTLPGTGILLNNSMVSFDPRPGRPNSIAPGRRPLSNMCPAIVERGDGLRFAVGSSGGRRIMPAVLQYVSFLADFGMTVDEAVHQPRIDSSGGPTVTMDTRLDAAVKARLGEGRETL
;
A
#
# COMPACT_ATOMS: atom_id res chain seq x y z
N PRO A 1 18.01 -13.97 5.98
CA PRO A 1 19.11 -13.19 5.48
C PRO A 1 19.99 -12.78 6.65
N ASP A 2 21.32 -12.99 6.51
CA ASP A 2 22.31 -12.68 7.57
C ASP A 2 22.66 -11.17 7.64
N SER A 3 21.88 -10.32 7.03
CA SER A 3 22.11 -8.87 6.99
C SER A 3 21.00 -8.12 7.74
N ALA A 4 21.40 -7.21 8.61
CA ALA A 4 20.50 -6.25 9.23
C ALA A 4 19.82 -5.38 8.16
N LEU A 5 18.61 -4.88 8.46
CA LEU A 5 17.93 -3.92 7.60
C LEU A 5 18.81 -2.67 7.42
N GLY A 6 19.25 -2.41 6.21
CA GLY A 6 20.23 -1.38 5.90
C GLY A 6 20.02 -0.72 4.54
N PRO A 7 20.96 0.14 4.10
CA PRO A 7 20.84 0.94 2.88
C PRO A 7 20.49 0.16 1.62
N ASP A 8 21.05 -1.02 1.43
CA ASP A 8 20.80 -1.84 0.24
C ASP A 8 19.41 -2.45 0.22
N ALA A 9 18.84 -2.81 1.39
CA ALA A 9 17.46 -3.26 1.48
C ALA A 9 16.48 -2.15 1.08
N TYR A 10 16.69 -0.94 1.56
CA TYR A 10 15.86 0.20 1.18
C TYR A 10 16.00 0.58 -0.30
N ALA A 11 17.21 0.46 -0.86
CA ALA A 11 17.40 0.65 -2.30
C ALA A 11 16.64 -0.42 -3.11
N ALA A 12 16.70 -1.68 -2.69
CA ALA A 12 15.96 -2.76 -3.34
C ALA A 12 14.42 -2.52 -3.26
N TYR A 13 13.91 -2.01 -2.15
CA TYR A 13 12.49 -1.62 -2.07
C TYR A 13 12.15 -0.48 -3.05
N ALA A 14 13.00 0.54 -3.14
CA ALA A 14 12.78 1.67 -4.04
C ALA A 14 12.75 1.21 -5.49
N ASP A 15 13.70 0.39 -5.90
CA ASP A 15 13.81 -0.15 -7.27
C ASP A 15 12.60 -1.03 -7.62
N ALA A 16 12.26 -1.99 -6.74
CA ALA A 16 11.11 -2.88 -6.93
C ALA A 16 9.79 -2.11 -7.02
N LEU A 17 9.61 -1.10 -6.18
CA LEU A 17 8.42 -0.26 -6.20
C LEU A 17 8.37 0.59 -7.47
N ALA A 18 9.47 1.20 -7.90
CA ALA A 18 9.53 2.00 -9.10
C ALA A 18 9.18 1.18 -10.34
N GLU A 19 9.77 0.01 -10.51
CA GLU A 19 9.49 -0.91 -11.61
C GLU A 19 8.01 -1.37 -11.59
N THR A 20 7.53 -1.81 -10.43
CA THR A 20 6.16 -2.30 -10.28
C THR A 20 5.13 -1.22 -10.58
N TYR A 21 5.35 0.00 -10.09
CA TYR A 21 4.44 1.12 -10.36
C TYR A 21 4.48 1.57 -11.83
N ALA A 22 5.63 1.57 -12.48
CA ALA A 22 5.74 1.86 -13.91
C ALA A 22 4.90 0.87 -14.73
N TRP A 23 5.09 -0.44 -14.48
CA TRP A 23 4.32 -1.50 -15.12
C TRP A 23 2.82 -1.38 -14.84
N ARG A 24 2.45 -1.13 -13.57
CA ARG A 24 1.07 -1.01 -13.12
C ARG A 24 0.35 0.16 -13.78
N LEU A 25 0.98 1.33 -13.85
CA LEU A 25 0.39 2.53 -14.43
C LEU A 25 0.26 2.43 -15.96
N GLU A 26 1.21 1.76 -16.61
CA GLU A 26 1.15 1.52 -18.06
C GLU A 26 0.02 0.56 -18.45
N ARG A 27 -0.18 -0.52 -17.68
CA ARG A 27 -1.03 -1.65 -18.08
C ARG A 27 -2.36 -1.73 -17.37
N MET A 28 -2.43 -1.26 -16.14
CA MET A 28 -3.62 -1.31 -15.30
C MET A 28 -4.16 0.09 -14.99
N GLY A 29 -3.36 1.12 -15.28
CA GLY A 29 -3.43 2.35 -14.61
C GLY A 29 -4.05 3.52 -15.28
N HIS A 30 -4.25 4.44 -14.42
CA HIS A 30 -4.62 5.81 -14.64
C HIS A 30 -3.42 6.69 -14.25
N ASP A 31 -2.97 7.50 -15.16
CA ASP A 31 -1.94 8.50 -14.95
C ASP A 31 -2.57 9.76 -14.32
N GLY A 32 -1.94 10.33 -13.33
CA GLY A 32 -2.08 11.75 -13.00
C GLY A 32 -3.19 12.15 -12.03
N GLN A 33 -3.71 11.28 -11.17
CA GLN A 33 -4.51 11.77 -10.04
C GLN A 33 -3.62 12.06 -8.82
N GLU A 34 -3.68 13.30 -8.34
CA GLU A 34 -3.15 13.66 -7.02
C GLU A 34 -3.83 12.81 -5.94
N ALA A 35 -3.05 12.44 -4.94
CA ALA A 35 -3.55 11.69 -3.79
C ALA A 35 -4.56 12.54 -3.01
N ALA A 36 -5.85 12.36 -3.28
CA ALA A 36 -6.89 12.90 -2.42
C ALA A 36 -6.83 12.23 -1.04
N PRO A 37 -7.21 12.93 0.04
CA PRO A 37 -7.38 12.32 1.35
C PRO A 37 -8.29 11.09 1.25
N THR A 38 -7.81 9.92 1.70
CA THR A 38 -8.56 8.68 1.63
C THR A 38 -9.06 8.26 3.01
N THR A 39 -10.21 7.59 3.05
CA THR A 39 -10.83 7.07 4.28
C THR A 39 -10.70 5.56 4.36
N THR A 40 -9.56 5.05 3.97
CA THR A 40 -9.27 3.61 3.98
C THR A 40 -9.03 3.13 5.41
N THR A 41 -9.62 1.99 5.74
CA THR A 41 -9.42 1.28 7.00
C THR A 41 -8.97 -0.14 6.71
N HIS A 42 -8.02 -0.63 7.51
CA HIS A 42 -7.60 -2.03 7.49
C HIS A 42 -7.84 -2.67 8.85
N LEU A 43 -8.27 -3.93 8.84
CA LEU A 43 -8.33 -4.76 10.03
C LEU A 43 -7.74 -6.15 9.74
N SER A 44 -7.00 -6.67 10.70
CA SER A 44 -6.50 -8.04 10.71
C SER A 44 -7.14 -8.76 11.89
N VAL A 45 -7.59 -9.98 11.66
CA VAL A 45 -8.20 -10.83 12.70
C VAL A 45 -7.54 -12.20 12.67
N VAL A 46 -7.28 -12.74 13.84
CA VAL A 46 -6.89 -14.14 14.03
C VAL A 46 -7.80 -14.74 15.11
N ASP A 47 -8.36 -15.90 14.83
CA ASP A 47 -9.14 -16.64 15.82
C ASP A 47 -8.27 -17.66 16.60
N ARG A 48 -8.88 -18.34 17.57
CA ARG A 48 -8.18 -19.31 18.39
C ARG A 48 -7.78 -20.59 17.63
N GLU A 49 -8.42 -20.87 16.49
CA GLU A 49 -8.08 -21.96 15.60
C GLU A 49 -6.96 -21.58 14.62
N GLY A 50 -6.49 -20.32 14.63
CA GLY A 50 -5.45 -19.82 13.76
C GLY A 50 -5.93 -19.40 12.36
N ASN A 51 -7.25 -19.24 12.14
CA ASN A 51 -7.77 -18.67 10.91
C ASN A 51 -7.43 -17.17 10.86
N LEU A 52 -7.01 -16.71 9.69
CA LEU A 52 -6.58 -15.33 9.49
C LEU A 52 -7.53 -14.60 8.52
N VAL A 53 -7.85 -13.37 8.85
CA VAL A 53 -8.54 -12.44 7.95
C VAL A 53 -7.73 -11.16 7.82
N ALA A 54 -7.53 -10.70 6.58
CA ALA A 54 -7.01 -9.38 6.26
C ALA A 54 -8.06 -8.65 5.41
N LEU A 55 -8.63 -7.59 5.93
CA LEU A 55 -9.69 -6.83 5.27
C LEU A 55 -9.31 -5.36 5.16
N THR A 56 -9.23 -4.86 3.92
CA THR A 56 -9.09 -3.43 3.64
C THR A 56 -10.35 -2.93 2.96
N GLN A 57 -10.95 -1.88 3.52
CA GLN A 57 -12.15 -1.26 2.98
C GLN A 57 -12.00 0.25 2.90
N THR A 58 -12.70 0.88 1.97
CA THR A 58 -12.62 2.32 1.80
C THR A 58 -13.92 2.92 1.24
N LEU A 59 -14.24 4.11 1.70
CA LEU A 59 -15.18 5.00 1.03
C LEU A 59 -14.51 5.77 -0.12
N LEU A 60 -13.19 5.73 -0.20
CA LEU A 60 -12.24 6.49 -0.99
C LEU A 60 -12.16 7.93 -0.51
N SER A 61 -13.01 8.84 -0.98
CA SER A 61 -13.06 10.21 -0.46
C SER A 61 -13.75 10.28 0.91
N MET A 62 -13.53 11.36 1.65
CA MET A 62 -14.23 11.63 2.89
C MET A 62 -15.74 11.61 2.64
N PHE A 63 -16.47 10.73 3.36
CA PHE A 63 -17.88 10.43 3.16
C PHE A 63 -18.25 9.83 1.78
N GLY A 64 -17.29 9.26 1.04
CA GLY A 64 -17.52 8.59 -0.23
C GLY A 64 -18.24 9.48 -1.26
N CYS A 65 -19.32 8.98 -1.87
CA CYS A 65 -20.17 9.76 -2.77
C CYS A 65 -21.21 10.63 -2.04
N ARG A 66 -21.19 10.66 -0.71
CA ARG A 66 -22.11 11.42 0.16
C ARG A 66 -23.58 11.00 0.03
N VAL A 67 -23.82 9.77 -0.40
CA VAL A 67 -25.16 9.16 -0.49
C VAL A 67 -25.24 8.01 0.50
N THR A 68 -26.25 8.04 1.34
CA THR A 68 -26.61 6.94 2.24
C THR A 68 -27.70 6.11 1.60
N LEU A 69 -27.51 4.79 1.56
CA LEU A 69 -28.52 3.87 1.03
C LEU A 69 -29.75 3.87 1.93
N PRO A 70 -30.92 4.24 1.41
CA PRO A 70 -32.15 4.34 2.21
C PRO A 70 -32.47 3.03 2.95
N GLY A 71 -32.89 3.14 4.20
CA GLY A 71 -33.28 2.01 5.04
C GLY A 71 -32.15 1.16 5.63
N THR A 72 -30.89 1.44 5.27
CA THR A 72 -29.73 0.66 5.74
C THR A 72 -28.76 1.44 6.63
N GLY A 73 -28.71 2.75 6.48
CA GLY A 73 -27.68 3.59 7.11
C GLY A 73 -26.28 3.45 6.47
N ILE A 74 -26.13 2.67 5.40
CA ILE A 74 -24.84 2.44 4.74
C ILE A 74 -24.49 3.62 3.85
N LEU A 75 -23.34 4.22 4.11
CA LEU A 75 -22.76 5.27 3.27
C LEU A 75 -22.02 4.63 2.08
N LEU A 76 -22.37 5.08 0.87
CA LEU A 76 -21.78 4.53 -0.35
C LEU A 76 -20.41 5.16 -0.65
N ASN A 77 -19.49 4.33 -1.15
CA ASN A 77 -18.18 4.78 -1.60
C ASN A 77 -18.28 5.54 -2.94
N ASN A 78 -17.19 6.20 -3.34
CA ASN A 78 -17.07 6.83 -4.66
C ASN A 78 -15.91 6.22 -5.49
N SER A 79 -15.67 4.93 -5.34
CA SER A 79 -14.54 4.23 -5.99
C SER A 79 -14.59 4.22 -7.51
N MET A 80 -15.69 4.62 -8.12
CA MET A 80 -15.78 4.83 -9.58
C MET A 80 -14.76 5.83 -10.11
N VAL A 81 -14.30 6.78 -9.30
CA VAL A 81 -13.24 7.74 -9.70
C VAL A 81 -11.88 7.05 -9.92
N SER A 82 -11.72 5.81 -9.49
CA SER A 82 -10.52 5.01 -9.74
C SER A 82 -10.47 4.41 -11.15
N PHE A 83 -11.55 4.49 -11.92
CA PHE A 83 -11.54 4.16 -13.34
C PHE A 83 -11.00 5.32 -14.19
N ASP A 84 -10.45 4.99 -15.35
CA ASP A 84 -10.17 5.98 -16.40
C ASP A 84 -11.47 6.28 -17.16
N PRO A 85 -11.93 7.54 -17.18
CA PRO A 85 -13.15 7.89 -17.92
C PRO A 85 -12.96 7.84 -19.45
N ARG A 86 -11.73 7.81 -19.94
CA ARG A 86 -11.42 7.76 -21.39
C ARG A 86 -11.64 6.33 -21.91
N PRO A 87 -12.35 6.16 -23.03
CA PRO A 87 -12.54 4.86 -23.66
C PRO A 87 -11.24 4.22 -24.15
N GLY A 88 -11.19 2.90 -24.20
CA GLY A 88 -10.09 2.15 -24.83
C GLY A 88 -8.80 2.06 -24.00
N ARG A 89 -8.82 2.49 -22.75
CA ARG A 89 -7.70 2.34 -21.83
C ARG A 89 -7.82 1.06 -21.01
N PRO A 90 -6.74 0.50 -20.46
CA PRO A 90 -6.79 -0.71 -19.63
C PRO A 90 -7.77 -0.63 -18.46
N ASN A 91 -7.88 0.54 -17.83
CA ASN A 91 -8.77 0.79 -16.68
C ASN A 91 -10.01 1.60 -17.05
N SER A 92 -10.44 1.62 -18.32
CA SER A 92 -11.66 2.31 -18.75
C SER A 92 -12.91 1.72 -18.10
N ILE A 93 -13.89 2.58 -17.86
CA ILE A 93 -15.22 2.18 -17.37
C ILE A 93 -15.86 1.23 -18.38
N ALA A 94 -16.23 0.03 -17.94
CA ALA A 94 -17.00 -0.93 -18.75
C ALA A 94 -17.74 -1.91 -17.82
N PRO A 95 -18.81 -2.55 -18.32
CA PRO A 95 -19.52 -3.57 -17.57
C PRO A 95 -18.61 -4.71 -17.09
N GLY A 96 -18.78 -5.16 -15.85
CA GLY A 96 -18.01 -6.26 -15.26
C GLY A 96 -16.53 -5.94 -14.96
N ARG A 97 -16.06 -4.72 -15.17
CA ARG A 97 -14.71 -4.29 -14.85
C ARG A 97 -14.57 -3.88 -13.39
N ARG A 98 -13.39 -4.13 -12.84
CA ARG A 98 -12.99 -3.64 -11.51
C ARG A 98 -12.08 -2.44 -11.68
N PRO A 99 -12.27 -1.38 -10.86
CA PRO A 99 -11.35 -0.23 -10.88
C PRO A 99 -9.96 -0.63 -10.37
N LEU A 100 -8.95 0.10 -10.78
CA LEU A 100 -7.63 -0.04 -10.21
C LEU A 100 -7.66 0.31 -8.72
N SER A 101 -7.36 -0.66 -7.87
CA SER A 101 -7.35 -0.49 -6.41
C SER A 101 -5.93 -0.41 -5.87
N ASN A 102 -5.75 0.42 -4.84
CA ASN A 102 -4.51 0.45 -4.05
C ASN A 102 -4.62 -0.41 -2.77
N MET A 103 -5.79 -0.95 -2.47
CA MET A 103 -5.97 -1.83 -1.31
C MET A 103 -5.19 -3.11 -1.50
N CYS A 104 -4.38 -3.45 -0.50
CA CYS A 104 -3.46 -4.57 -0.55
C CYS A 104 -3.49 -5.33 0.80
N PRO A 105 -4.64 -5.95 1.16
CA PRO A 105 -4.65 -6.86 2.29
C PRO A 105 -3.83 -8.10 1.94
N ALA A 106 -2.97 -8.55 2.87
CA ALA A 106 -2.11 -9.70 2.66
C ALA A 106 -2.15 -10.65 3.85
N ILE A 107 -2.09 -11.94 3.56
CA ILE A 107 -1.81 -13.00 4.53
C ILE A 107 -0.49 -13.62 4.12
N VAL A 108 0.41 -13.76 5.08
CA VAL A 108 1.74 -14.33 4.89
C VAL A 108 1.84 -15.64 5.66
N GLU A 109 2.34 -16.66 4.99
CA GLU A 109 2.69 -17.95 5.58
C GLU A 109 4.10 -18.31 5.13
N ARG A 110 4.98 -18.60 6.09
CA ARG A 110 6.36 -19.02 5.85
C ARG A 110 6.54 -20.46 6.34
N GLY A 111 7.43 -21.22 5.67
CA GLY A 111 7.61 -22.63 5.94
C GLY A 111 8.09 -23.01 7.35
N ASP A 112 8.57 -22.04 8.12
CA ASP A 112 8.98 -22.21 9.53
C ASP A 112 7.84 -21.99 10.53
N GLY A 113 6.60 -21.80 10.05
CA GLY A 113 5.42 -21.61 10.86
C GLY A 113 5.05 -20.15 11.15
N LEU A 114 5.83 -19.18 10.69
CA LEU A 114 5.44 -17.76 10.79
C LEU A 114 4.20 -17.51 9.93
N ARG A 115 3.16 -16.98 10.57
CA ARG A 115 1.90 -16.60 9.91
C ARG A 115 1.41 -15.27 10.43
N PHE A 116 1.00 -14.38 9.54
CA PHE A 116 0.39 -13.11 9.93
C PHE A 116 -0.51 -12.53 8.84
N ALA A 117 -1.43 -11.65 9.26
CA ALA A 117 -2.24 -10.83 8.38
C ALA A 117 -1.79 -9.38 8.49
N VAL A 118 -1.70 -8.67 7.38
CA VAL A 118 -1.22 -7.29 7.33
C VAL A 118 -1.93 -6.49 6.25
N GLY A 119 -2.02 -5.20 6.46
CA GLY A 119 -2.47 -4.23 5.48
C GLY A 119 -2.23 -2.82 5.97
N SER A 120 -2.69 -1.86 5.21
CA SER A 120 -2.47 -0.45 5.52
C SER A 120 -3.59 0.42 4.98
N SER A 121 -3.62 1.67 5.41
CA SER A 121 -4.37 2.78 4.82
C SER A 121 -3.41 3.81 4.22
N GLY A 122 -3.90 4.69 3.32
CA GLY A 122 -3.06 5.76 2.77
C GLY A 122 -3.01 5.84 1.24
N GLY A 123 -4.04 5.37 0.54
CA GLY A 123 -4.13 5.49 -0.91
C GLY A 123 -3.00 4.75 -1.64
N ARG A 124 -2.23 5.44 -2.47
CA ARG A 124 -1.10 4.85 -3.20
C ARG A 124 0.02 4.33 -2.30
N ARG A 125 0.16 4.88 -1.10
CA ARG A 125 1.18 4.47 -0.11
C ARG A 125 0.90 3.12 0.54
N ILE A 126 -0.28 2.53 0.32
CA ILE A 126 -0.66 1.24 0.92
C ILE A 126 0.28 0.12 0.47
N MET A 127 0.49 -0.01 -0.85
CA MET A 127 1.34 -1.09 -1.37
C MET A 127 2.80 -0.98 -0.91
N PRO A 128 3.46 0.19 -0.98
CA PRO A 128 4.79 0.38 -0.43
C PRO A 128 4.89 0.05 1.06
N ALA A 129 3.89 0.43 1.85
CA ALA A 129 3.88 0.12 3.28
C ALA A 129 3.73 -1.38 3.54
N VAL A 130 2.80 -2.05 2.85
CA VAL A 130 2.58 -3.49 3.02
C VAL A 130 3.80 -4.30 2.58
N LEU A 131 4.46 -3.95 1.47
CA LEU A 131 5.70 -4.58 1.03
C LEU A 131 6.76 -4.54 2.14
N GLN A 132 7.00 -3.34 2.70
CA GLN A 132 8.01 -3.18 3.74
C GLN A 132 7.63 -3.89 5.04
N TYR A 133 6.35 -3.85 5.46
CA TYR A 133 5.89 -4.62 6.64
C TYR A 133 6.10 -6.12 6.46
N VAL A 134 5.77 -6.66 5.29
CA VAL A 134 6.00 -8.08 5.01
C VAL A 134 7.48 -8.42 5.14
N SER A 135 8.34 -7.61 4.55
CA SER A 135 9.79 -7.84 4.62
C SER A 135 10.34 -7.66 6.05
N PHE A 136 9.95 -6.62 6.77
CA PHE A 136 10.37 -6.40 8.16
C PHE A 136 10.07 -7.58 9.06
N LEU A 137 8.86 -8.14 8.94
CA LEU A 137 8.42 -9.28 9.74
C LEU A 137 9.00 -10.61 9.24
N ALA A 138 8.97 -10.86 7.92
CA ALA A 138 9.33 -12.14 7.35
C ALA A 138 10.84 -12.29 7.08
N ASP A 139 11.51 -11.24 6.57
CA ASP A 139 12.90 -11.33 6.17
C ASP A 139 13.84 -10.89 7.30
N PHE A 140 13.46 -9.86 8.05
CA PHE A 140 14.30 -9.29 9.12
C PHE A 140 13.89 -9.74 10.51
N GLY A 141 12.82 -10.50 10.67
CA GLY A 141 12.39 -11.10 11.93
C GLY A 141 11.99 -10.08 13.01
N MET A 142 11.58 -8.88 12.61
CA MET A 142 11.11 -7.86 13.53
C MET A 142 9.83 -8.29 14.22
N THR A 143 9.64 -7.86 15.45
CA THR A 143 8.35 -7.90 16.12
C THR A 143 7.36 -6.95 15.44
N VAL A 144 6.05 -7.13 15.70
CA VAL A 144 5.02 -6.23 15.15
C VAL A 144 5.26 -4.79 15.60
N ASP A 145 5.63 -4.59 16.85
CA ASP A 145 5.91 -3.25 17.39
C ASP A 145 7.10 -2.59 16.68
N GLU A 146 8.20 -3.30 16.52
CA GLU A 146 9.36 -2.80 15.78
C GLU A 146 9.01 -2.48 14.33
N ALA A 147 8.32 -3.37 13.62
CA ALA A 147 7.95 -3.19 12.23
C ALA A 147 7.04 -1.98 12.01
N VAL A 148 6.07 -1.74 12.91
CA VAL A 148 5.15 -0.59 12.81
C VAL A 148 5.88 0.72 13.01
N HIS A 149 6.86 0.78 13.91
CA HIS A 149 7.64 1.97 14.20
C HIS A 149 8.85 2.17 13.29
N GLN A 150 9.22 1.12 12.51
CA GLN A 150 10.36 1.20 11.58
C GLN A 150 10.11 2.29 10.54
N PRO A 151 11.06 3.22 10.32
CA PRO A 151 11.01 4.20 9.26
C PRO A 151 10.87 3.55 7.89
N ARG A 152 10.06 4.14 7.02
CA ARG A 152 9.72 3.60 5.70
C ARG A 152 10.00 4.59 4.58
N ILE A 153 9.96 4.06 3.37
CA ILE A 153 10.00 4.84 2.13
C ILE A 153 8.70 4.66 1.35
N ASP A 154 8.44 5.61 0.47
CA ASP A 154 7.35 5.52 -0.51
C ASP A 154 7.87 5.91 -1.90
N SER A 155 7.68 5.01 -2.86
CA SER A 155 7.98 5.18 -4.28
C SER A 155 6.74 4.81 -5.11
N SER A 156 5.61 5.43 -4.80
CA SER A 156 4.31 5.09 -5.39
C SER A 156 4.02 5.82 -6.71
N GLY A 157 4.94 5.73 -7.67
CA GLY A 157 4.75 6.17 -9.05
C GLY A 157 5.16 7.61 -9.36
N GLY A 158 5.99 8.21 -8.52
CA GLY A 158 6.69 9.46 -8.81
C GLY A 158 8.17 9.21 -9.17
N PRO A 159 8.86 10.21 -9.73
CA PRO A 159 10.29 10.14 -10.02
C PRO A 159 11.17 10.20 -8.77
N THR A 160 10.61 10.59 -7.65
CA THR A 160 11.31 10.78 -6.37
C THR A 160 10.81 9.82 -5.31
N VAL A 161 11.76 9.28 -4.54
CA VAL A 161 11.46 8.50 -3.33
C VAL A 161 11.10 9.46 -2.20
N THR A 162 9.97 9.22 -1.55
CA THR A 162 9.60 9.90 -0.31
C THR A 162 10.14 9.10 0.87
N MET A 163 10.84 9.74 1.78
CA MET A 163 11.58 9.12 2.88
C MET A 163 11.08 9.62 4.24
N ASP A 164 10.96 8.71 5.21
CA ASP A 164 10.75 9.09 6.61
C ASP A 164 12.01 9.83 7.12
N THR A 165 11.82 10.95 7.82
CA THR A 165 12.93 11.77 8.36
C THR A 165 13.80 11.04 9.37
N ARG A 166 13.27 9.97 10.00
CA ARG A 166 13.99 9.13 10.97
C ARG A 166 14.95 8.12 10.33
N LEU A 167 14.93 7.97 9.01
CA LEU A 167 15.87 7.08 8.31
C LEU A 167 17.31 7.53 8.52
N ASP A 168 18.21 6.57 8.68
CA ASP A 168 19.63 6.80 8.85
C ASP A 168 20.24 7.58 7.66
N ALA A 169 21.27 8.36 7.95
CA ALA A 169 21.98 9.14 6.94
C ALA A 169 22.56 8.26 5.82
N ALA A 170 23.03 7.05 6.14
CA ALA A 170 23.54 6.09 5.16
C ALA A 170 22.43 5.60 4.21
N VAL A 171 21.21 5.36 4.70
CA VAL A 171 20.05 5.00 3.89
C VAL A 171 19.67 6.16 2.96
N LYS A 172 19.58 7.37 3.50
CA LYS A 172 19.28 8.58 2.72
C LYS A 172 20.30 8.82 1.63
N ALA A 173 21.61 8.70 1.96
CA ALA A 173 22.68 8.84 0.98
C ALA A 173 22.62 7.78 -0.14
N ARG A 174 22.23 6.56 0.19
CA ARG A 174 22.11 5.45 -0.78
C ARG A 174 20.90 5.61 -1.72
N LEU A 175 19.81 6.21 -1.23
CA LEU A 175 18.61 6.48 -2.01
C LEU A 175 18.74 7.73 -2.90
N GLY A 176 19.71 8.59 -2.63
CA GLY A 176 19.96 9.83 -3.37
C GLY A 176 19.00 10.96 -2.98
N GLU A 177 18.81 11.93 -3.91
CA GLU A 177 17.91 13.04 -3.69
C GLU A 177 16.45 12.55 -3.66
N GLY A 178 15.84 12.66 -2.51
CA GLY A 178 14.45 12.29 -2.27
C GLY A 178 13.70 13.40 -1.54
N ARG A 179 12.38 13.25 -1.42
CA ARG A 179 11.53 14.14 -0.63
C ARG A 179 11.37 13.57 0.77
N GLU A 180 11.81 14.31 1.78
CA GLU A 180 11.59 13.96 3.18
C GLU A 180 10.16 14.29 3.63
N THR A 181 9.55 13.38 4.40
CA THR A 181 8.27 13.59 5.07
C THR A 181 8.27 12.96 6.46
N LEU A 182 7.55 13.60 7.37
CA LEU A 182 7.27 13.07 8.72
C LEU A 182 6.21 11.97 8.64
#